data_5723d52a749bb4b464c890cc144bc826
#
_entry.id   5723d52a749bb4b464c890cc144bc826
#
_cell.length_a   1.000
_cell.length_b   1.000
_cell.length_c   1.000
_cell.angle_alpha   90.00
_cell.angle_beta   90.00
_cell.angle_gamma   90.00
#
_symmetry.space_group_name_H-M   'P 1'
#
loop_
_entity.id
_entity.type
_entity.pdbx_description
1 polymer ?
#
loop_
_entity_poly.entity_id
_entity_poly.type
_entity_poly.pdbx_seq_one_letter_code
_entity_poly.pdbx_strand_id
1 'polypeptide(L)'
;LRPNGFRGIILNDVGPQIEQAGLDRIASYVGASDVIESWEDAAAYCRRINGYAFPDYDDAQWDAFARCVFHENDVGVPVLAHDPAIAAGLSSTNPTAVPPDMWSMWQGLADMPVLAVRGALSDILSTQTLHRMAGFG
;
A
#
# COMPACT_ATOMS: atom_id res chain seq x y z
N LEU A 1 -4.73 15.14 -13.54
CA LEU A 1 -3.49 14.64 -14.17
C LEU A 1 -3.25 15.43 -15.46
N ARG A 2 -1.99 15.83 -15.69
CA ARG A 2 -1.56 16.42 -16.98
C ARG A 2 -0.81 15.32 -17.73
N PRO A 3 -1.48 14.52 -18.59
CA PRO A 3 -0.86 13.37 -19.25
C PRO A 3 0.38 13.74 -20.08
N ASN A 4 0.41 14.94 -20.64
CA ASN A 4 1.52 15.41 -21.47
C ASN A 4 2.85 15.66 -20.74
N GLY A 5 2.89 15.49 -19.40
CA GLY A 5 4.11 15.63 -18.58
C GLY A 5 4.88 14.31 -18.38
N PHE A 6 4.33 13.17 -18.81
CA PHE A 6 4.89 11.84 -18.55
C PHE A 6 5.10 11.08 -19.86
N ARG A 7 6.16 10.27 -19.95
CA ARG A 7 6.42 9.37 -21.09
C ARG A 7 5.80 7.98 -20.89
N GLY A 8 5.37 7.66 -19.70
CA GLY A 8 4.75 6.40 -19.31
C GLY A 8 4.49 6.37 -17.82
N ILE A 9 3.72 5.40 -17.37
CA ILE A 9 3.30 5.22 -15.98
C ILE A 9 3.57 3.77 -15.57
N ILE A 10 4.08 3.58 -14.35
CA ILE A 10 4.14 2.27 -13.69
C ILE A 10 3.17 2.32 -12.52
N LEU A 11 2.20 1.42 -12.52
CA LEU A 11 1.29 1.18 -11.39
C LEU A 11 1.75 -0.07 -10.67
N ASN A 12 2.16 0.10 -9.41
CA ASN A 12 2.60 -1.00 -8.57
C ASN A 12 1.48 -1.39 -7.61
N ASP A 13 0.81 -2.49 -7.91
CA ASP A 13 -0.25 -3.12 -7.12
C ASP A 13 -1.46 -2.22 -6.82
N VAL A 14 -1.72 -1.27 -7.70
CA VAL A 14 -2.88 -0.37 -7.64
C VAL A 14 -3.59 -0.28 -8.98
N GLY A 15 -4.88 0.07 -8.95
CA GLY A 15 -5.69 0.22 -10.15
C GLY A 15 -6.94 1.07 -9.91
N PRO A 16 -7.80 1.18 -10.93
CA PRO A 16 -9.06 1.94 -10.83
C PRO A 16 -10.07 1.37 -9.84
N GLN A 17 -9.86 0.15 -9.39
CA GLN A 17 -10.68 -0.52 -8.39
C GLN A 17 -9.76 -1.22 -7.39
N ILE A 18 -10.01 -0.97 -6.11
CA ILE A 18 -9.29 -1.57 -4.98
C ILE A 18 -10.25 -2.54 -4.30
N GLU A 19 -9.76 -3.72 -3.94
CA GLU A 19 -10.55 -4.72 -3.24
C GLU A 19 -10.79 -4.30 -1.78
N GLN A 20 -12.02 -4.49 -1.30
CA GLN A 20 -12.42 -4.10 0.05
C GLN A 20 -11.59 -4.81 1.12
N ALA A 21 -11.25 -6.08 0.90
CA ALA A 21 -10.42 -6.85 1.84
C ALA A 21 -9.06 -6.18 2.11
N GLY A 22 -8.40 -5.64 1.07
CA GLY A 22 -7.15 -4.90 1.23
C GLY A 22 -7.34 -3.60 1.99
N LEU A 23 -8.43 -2.86 1.73
CA LEU A 23 -8.75 -1.64 2.48
C LEU A 23 -9.04 -1.93 3.96
N ASP A 24 -9.80 -2.97 4.26
CA ASP A 24 -10.12 -3.38 5.64
C ASP A 24 -8.85 -3.79 6.39
N ARG A 25 -7.95 -4.52 5.73
CA ARG A 25 -6.65 -4.87 6.30
C ARG A 25 -5.81 -3.62 6.58
N ILE A 26 -5.71 -2.68 5.64
CA ILE A 26 -4.98 -1.43 5.85
C ILE A 26 -5.60 -0.64 7.00
N ALA A 27 -6.92 -0.52 7.05
CA ALA A 27 -7.63 0.18 8.11
C ALA A 27 -7.40 -0.46 9.50
N SER A 28 -7.15 -1.77 9.56
CA SER A 28 -6.95 -2.49 10.82
C SER A 28 -5.65 -2.12 11.55
N TYR A 29 -4.64 -1.60 10.86
CA TYR A 29 -3.35 -1.22 11.47
C TYR A 29 -3.01 0.27 11.31
N VAL A 30 -3.68 0.98 10.41
CA VAL A 30 -3.48 2.44 10.26
C VAL A 30 -4.11 3.13 11.47
N GLY A 31 -3.26 3.82 12.26
CA GLY A 31 -3.69 4.49 13.49
C GLY A 31 -3.75 3.57 14.72
N ALA A 32 -3.41 2.29 14.61
CA ALA A 32 -3.20 1.42 15.76
C ALA A 32 -1.92 1.85 16.49
N SER A 33 -2.01 2.01 17.81
CA SER A 33 -0.86 2.34 18.67
C SER A 33 -0.29 1.04 19.26
N ASP A 34 0.45 0.28 18.45
CA ASP A 34 1.26 -0.79 19.01
C ASP A 34 2.41 -0.19 19.85
N VAL A 35 2.65 -0.76 21.00
CA VAL A 35 3.81 -0.38 21.83
C VAL A 35 5.02 -1.11 21.26
N ILE A 36 5.95 -0.38 20.68
CA ILE A 36 7.21 -0.88 20.12
C ILE A 36 8.34 -0.37 21.01
N GLU A 37 8.98 -1.25 21.75
CA GLU A 37 10.06 -0.91 22.68
C GLU A 37 11.42 -1.46 22.22
N SER A 38 11.41 -2.41 21.29
CA SER A 38 12.60 -3.10 20.79
C SER A 38 12.54 -3.37 19.28
N TRP A 39 13.68 -3.70 18.69
CA TRP A 39 13.73 -4.17 17.31
C TRP A 39 13.03 -5.52 17.10
N GLU A 40 12.95 -6.36 18.15
CA GLU A 40 12.17 -7.60 18.14
C GLU A 40 10.67 -7.30 18.02
N ASP A 41 10.15 -6.32 18.77
CA ASP A 41 8.76 -5.87 18.66
C ASP A 41 8.47 -5.28 17.28
N ALA A 42 9.41 -4.50 16.73
CA ALA A 42 9.29 -3.94 15.38
C ALA A 42 9.22 -5.05 14.30
N ALA A 43 10.05 -6.09 14.41
CA ALA A 43 10.03 -7.24 13.51
C ALA A 43 8.73 -8.05 13.65
N ALA A 44 8.25 -8.28 14.88
CA ALA A 44 6.98 -8.95 15.15
C ALA A 44 5.79 -8.15 14.58
N TYR A 45 5.81 -6.83 14.72
CA TYR A 45 4.83 -5.92 14.12
C TYR A 45 4.81 -6.06 12.59
N CYS A 46 5.98 -6.01 11.93
CA CYS A 46 6.09 -6.17 10.49
C CYS A 46 5.56 -7.54 10.02
N ARG A 47 5.91 -8.62 10.73
CA ARG A 47 5.42 -9.98 10.46
C ARG A 47 3.91 -10.07 10.59
N ARG A 48 3.33 -9.50 11.63
CA ARG A 48 1.88 -9.53 11.86
C ARG A 48 1.10 -8.85 10.74
N ILE A 49 1.61 -7.73 10.22
CA ILE A 49 0.91 -6.95 9.19
C ILE A 49 1.16 -7.50 7.79
N ASN A 50 2.37 -7.98 7.50
CA ASN A 50 2.80 -8.33 6.14
C ASN A 50 3.04 -9.83 5.92
N GLY A 51 2.90 -10.68 6.96
CA GLY A 51 3.20 -12.10 6.86
C GLY A 51 2.39 -12.85 5.80
N TYR A 52 1.18 -12.39 5.50
CA TYR A 52 0.35 -12.95 4.43
C TYR A 52 1.02 -12.77 3.03
N ALA A 53 1.75 -11.68 2.82
CA ALA A 53 2.41 -11.36 1.55
C ALA A 53 3.82 -11.97 1.45
N PHE A 54 4.43 -12.30 2.60
CA PHE A 54 5.78 -12.86 2.70
C PHE A 54 5.80 -14.11 3.60
N PRO A 55 5.07 -15.18 3.20
CA PRO A 55 4.89 -16.37 4.05
C PRO A 55 6.20 -17.12 4.34
N ASP A 56 7.19 -16.98 3.47
CA ASP A 56 8.46 -17.72 3.55
C ASP A 56 9.58 -16.92 4.25
N TYR A 57 9.29 -15.73 4.78
CA TYR A 57 10.29 -14.92 5.48
C TYR A 57 10.66 -15.57 6.83
N ASP A 58 11.96 -15.72 7.05
CA ASP A 58 12.54 -16.10 8.34
C ASP A 58 12.71 -14.89 9.29
N ASP A 59 13.19 -15.12 10.50
CA ASP A 59 13.36 -14.09 11.52
C ASP A 59 14.37 -13.03 11.10
N ALA A 60 15.46 -13.41 10.41
CA ALA A 60 16.46 -12.46 9.93
C ALA A 60 15.91 -11.53 8.84
N GLN A 61 15.04 -12.06 7.99
CA GLN A 61 14.36 -11.29 6.94
C GLN A 61 13.35 -10.31 7.55
N TRP A 62 12.65 -10.71 8.62
CA TRP A 62 11.74 -9.81 9.35
C TRP A 62 12.49 -8.71 10.09
N ASP A 63 13.65 -8.99 10.70
CA ASP A 63 14.51 -7.95 11.28
C ASP A 63 14.98 -6.96 10.21
N ALA A 64 15.46 -7.45 9.07
CA ALA A 64 15.86 -6.60 7.96
C ALA A 64 14.70 -5.75 7.42
N PHE A 65 13.49 -6.32 7.33
CA PHE A 65 12.29 -5.61 6.92
C PHE A 65 11.93 -4.49 7.91
N ALA A 66 11.97 -4.78 9.22
CA ALA A 66 11.74 -3.79 10.26
C ALA A 66 12.69 -2.60 10.14
N ARG A 67 13.97 -2.83 9.86
CA ARG A 67 14.97 -1.76 9.65
C ARG A 67 14.74 -0.90 8.41
N CYS A 68 13.91 -1.35 7.48
CA CYS A 68 13.47 -0.52 6.35
C CYS A 68 12.24 0.35 6.68
N VAL A 69 11.45 -0.05 7.69
CA VAL A 69 10.16 0.57 8.04
C VAL A 69 10.27 1.48 9.27
N PHE A 70 11.22 1.19 10.16
CA PHE A 70 11.45 1.92 11.39
C PHE A 70 12.82 2.63 11.37
N HIS A 71 12.96 3.67 12.17
CA HIS A 71 14.23 4.29 12.54
C HIS A 71 14.32 4.43 14.06
N GLU A 72 15.53 4.54 14.59
CA GLU A 72 15.71 4.80 16.01
C GLU A 72 15.43 6.28 16.34
N ASN A 73 14.72 6.51 17.43
CA ASN A 73 14.59 7.84 18.02
C ASN A 73 15.84 8.19 18.86
N ASP A 74 15.85 9.36 19.47
CA ASP A 74 16.98 9.88 20.26
C ASP A 74 17.37 9.01 21.48
N VAL A 75 16.50 8.09 21.90
CA VAL A 75 16.74 7.18 23.02
C VAL A 75 16.95 5.73 22.56
N GLY A 76 17.09 5.49 21.25
CA GLY A 76 17.40 4.17 20.68
C GLY A 76 16.20 3.24 20.51
N VAL A 77 14.98 3.75 20.67
CA VAL A 77 13.74 2.99 20.47
C VAL A 77 13.28 3.08 19.02
N PRO A 78 12.90 1.96 18.37
CA PRO A 78 12.37 1.98 17.02
C PRO A 78 11.04 2.72 16.93
N VAL A 79 10.93 3.66 15.97
CA VAL A 79 9.69 4.37 15.64
C VAL A 79 9.43 4.28 14.15
N LEU A 80 8.17 4.23 13.74
CA LEU A 80 7.78 4.15 12.33
C LEU A 80 8.33 5.36 11.54
N ALA A 81 8.95 5.09 10.41
CA ALA A 81 9.59 6.10 9.56
C ALA A 81 8.61 6.87 8.67
N HIS A 82 7.33 6.48 8.63
CA HIS A 82 6.33 7.16 7.83
C HIS A 82 5.78 8.43 8.51
N ASP A 83 5.30 9.37 7.71
CA ASP A 83 4.63 10.56 8.22
C ASP A 83 3.29 10.20 8.89
N PRO A 84 3.08 10.52 10.18
CA PRO A 84 1.79 10.29 10.86
C PRO A 84 0.58 10.94 10.16
N ALA A 85 0.80 11.99 9.37
CA ALA A 85 -0.26 12.65 8.59
C ALA A 85 -0.93 11.72 7.55
N ILE A 86 -0.26 10.63 7.15
CA ILE A 86 -0.84 9.60 6.27
C ILE A 86 -2.08 8.97 6.93
N ALA A 87 -1.99 8.65 8.21
CA ALA A 87 -3.12 8.08 8.97
C ALA A 87 -4.31 9.04 9.05
N ALA A 88 -4.05 10.34 9.23
CA ALA A 88 -5.09 11.36 9.27
C ALA A 88 -5.85 11.48 7.92
N GLY A 89 -5.13 11.32 6.80
CA GLY A 89 -5.73 11.33 5.46
C GLY A 89 -6.68 10.15 5.21
N LEU A 90 -6.37 8.98 5.75
CA LEU A 90 -7.21 7.78 5.64
C LEU A 90 -8.44 7.82 6.56
N SER A 91 -8.34 8.50 7.69
CA SER A 91 -9.44 8.66 8.66
C SER A 91 -10.45 9.75 8.26
N SER A 92 -10.09 10.64 7.34
CA SER A 92 -10.88 11.80 6.93
C SER A 92 -11.83 11.52 5.74
N THR A 93 -12.36 10.30 5.61
CA THR A 93 -13.38 10.02 4.60
C THR A 93 -14.62 10.85 4.89
N ASN A 94 -14.84 11.89 4.10
CA ASN A 94 -16.10 12.62 4.12
C ASN A 94 -17.19 11.69 3.57
N PRO A 95 -18.14 11.20 4.38
CA PRO A 95 -19.14 10.22 3.95
C PRO A 95 -20.07 10.75 2.87
N THR A 96 -20.05 12.06 2.59
CA THR A 96 -20.84 12.69 1.53
C THR A 96 -20.05 12.93 0.23
N ALA A 97 -18.76 12.66 0.21
CA ALA A 97 -17.97 12.78 -1.01
C ALA A 97 -18.27 11.61 -1.96
N VAL A 98 -18.73 11.92 -3.16
CA VAL A 98 -18.83 10.92 -4.23
C VAL A 98 -17.41 10.55 -4.64
N PRO A 99 -17.00 9.26 -4.53
CA PRO A 99 -15.68 8.84 -4.98
C PRO A 99 -15.51 9.19 -6.47
N PRO A 100 -14.31 9.63 -6.90
CA PRO A 100 -14.05 9.87 -8.32
C PRO A 100 -14.23 8.57 -9.12
N ASP A 101 -14.76 8.69 -10.33
CA ASP A 101 -14.81 7.57 -11.26
C ASP A 101 -13.39 7.25 -11.79
N MET A 102 -12.72 6.36 -11.08
CA MET A 102 -11.34 5.96 -11.39
C MET A 102 -11.23 5.20 -12.72
N TRP A 103 -12.31 4.55 -13.18
CA TRP A 103 -12.32 3.89 -14.49
C TRP A 103 -12.32 4.89 -15.64
N SER A 104 -13.08 5.98 -15.55
CA SER A 104 -12.98 7.07 -16.52
C SER A 104 -11.59 7.72 -16.54
N MET A 105 -10.98 7.87 -15.36
CA MET A 105 -9.59 8.37 -15.28
C MET A 105 -8.60 7.39 -15.92
N TRP A 106 -8.78 6.08 -15.75
CA TRP A 106 -7.99 5.03 -16.38
C TRP A 106 -8.09 5.10 -17.91
N GLN A 107 -9.31 5.21 -18.45
CA GLN A 107 -9.54 5.37 -19.89
C GLN A 107 -8.82 6.57 -20.48
N GLY A 108 -8.71 7.66 -19.72
CA GLY A 108 -7.94 8.84 -20.09
C GLY A 108 -6.42 8.62 -20.23
N LEU A 109 -5.91 7.42 -19.89
CA LEU A 109 -4.51 7.03 -20.06
C LEU A 109 -4.28 6.14 -21.31
N ALA A 110 -5.31 5.90 -22.12
CA ALA A 110 -5.25 4.95 -23.26
C ALA A 110 -4.12 5.27 -24.28
N ASP A 111 -3.80 6.55 -24.45
CA ASP A 111 -2.74 6.99 -25.39
C ASP A 111 -1.33 6.99 -24.74
N MET A 112 -1.19 6.49 -23.51
CA MET A 112 0.07 6.51 -22.77
C MET A 112 0.55 5.07 -22.48
N PRO A 113 1.85 4.76 -22.63
CA PRO A 113 2.39 3.50 -22.16
C PRO A 113 2.18 3.33 -20.65
N VAL A 114 1.46 2.29 -20.26
CA VAL A 114 1.22 1.95 -18.84
C VAL A 114 1.67 0.52 -18.58
N LEU A 115 2.50 0.35 -17.54
CA LEU A 115 2.83 -0.95 -16.98
C LEU A 115 2.08 -1.09 -15.64
N ALA A 116 1.18 -2.05 -15.55
CA ALA A 116 0.56 -2.44 -14.29
C ALA A 116 1.23 -3.72 -13.77
N VAL A 117 1.73 -3.68 -12.54
CA VAL A 117 2.35 -4.81 -11.85
C VAL A 117 1.45 -5.20 -10.69
N ARG A 118 1.19 -6.50 -10.53
CA ARG A 118 0.39 -7.05 -9.44
C ARG A 118 1.20 -8.07 -8.64
N GLY A 119 1.18 -7.98 -7.32
CA GLY A 119 1.70 -9.02 -6.44
C GLY A 119 0.87 -10.30 -6.57
N ALA A 120 1.51 -11.48 -6.65
CA ALA A 120 0.80 -12.76 -6.78
C ALA A 120 -0.23 -12.97 -5.64
N LEU A 121 0.10 -12.51 -4.44
CA LEU A 121 -0.71 -12.62 -3.23
C LEU A 121 -1.46 -11.32 -2.88
N SER A 122 -1.54 -10.35 -3.81
CA SER A 122 -2.20 -9.07 -3.55
C SER A 122 -3.67 -9.23 -3.19
N ASP A 123 -4.08 -8.58 -2.12
CA ASP A 123 -5.46 -8.37 -1.69
C ASP A 123 -6.00 -6.97 -2.03
N ILE A 124 -5.19 -6.15 -2.71
CA ILE A 124 -5.51 -4.76 -3.09
C ILE A 124 -5.97 -4.70 -4.54
N LEU A 125 -5.16 -5.25 -5.47
CA LEU A 125 -5.49 -5.31 -6.89
C LEU A 125 -5.86 -6.74 -7.27
N SER A 126 -7.13 -6.99 -7.65
CA SER A 126 -7.55 -8.31 -8.11
C SER A 126 -7.02 -8.64 -9.51
N THR A 127 -6.87 -9.93 -9.79
CA THR A 127 -6.55 -10.41 -11.13
C THR A 127 -7.61 -9.98 -12.14
N GLN A 128 -8.89 -9.96 -11.74
CA GLN A 128 -9.99 -9.52 -12.59
C GLN A 128 -9.86 -8.05 -12.96
N THR A 129 -9.54 -7.19 -11.99
CA THR A 129 -9.30 -5.75 -12.22
C THR A 129 -8.10 -5.54 -13.15
N LEU A 130 -7.00 -6.28 -12.93
CA LEU A 130 -5.81 -6.20 -13.81
C LEU A 130 -6.13 -6.60 -15.25
N HIS A 131 -6.88 -7.71 -15.46
CA HIS A 131 -7.31 -8.12 -16.80
C HIS A 131 -8.23 -7.10 -17.46
N ARG A 132 -9.15 -6.49 -16.70
CA ARG A 132 -10.02 -5.43 -17.20
C ARG A 132 -9.20 -4.19 -17.60
N MET A 133 -8.17 -3.81 -16.82
CA MET A 133 -7.26 -2.72 -17.17
C MET A 133 -6.57 -2.97 -18.52
N ALA A 134 -6.10 -4.19 -18.77
CA ALA A 134 -5.46 -4.57 -20.03
C ALA A 134 -6.41 -4.53 -21.24
N GLY A 135 -7.71 -4.67 -21.04
CA GLY A 135 -8.72 -4.63 -22.10
C GLY A 135 -9.09 -3.22 -22.59
N PHE A 136 -8.53 -2.17 -22.00
CA PHE A 136 -8.76 -0.77 -22.40
C PHE A 136 -7.59 -0.17 -23.23
N GLY A 137 -6.56 -0.96 -23.56
CA GLY A 137 -5.40 -0.56 -24.34
C GLY A 137 -5.44 -1.05 -25.78
#